data_b6646f81ef714790bff517bcf9d6a4fc
#
_entry.id   b6646f81ef714790bff517bcf9d6a4fc
#
_cell.length_a   1.000
_cell.length_b   1.000
_cell.length_c   1.000
_cell.angle_alpha   90.00
_cell.angle_beta   90.00
_cell.angle_gamma   90.00
#
_symmetry.space_group_name_H-M   'P 1'
#
loop_
_entity.id
_entity.type
_entity.pdbx_description
1 polymer ?
#
loop_
_entity_poly.entity_id
_entity_poly.type
_entity_poly.pdbx_seq_one_letter_code
_entity_poly.pdbx_strand_id
1 'polypeptide(L)'
;MGNNVSIKDIAKMAGVSIATVSRVINKNGKVAKETEEKILQIMKENNYVPNLLAKGIRTNKVTTVGIVIPDISNEFFSKIAKQIQTLFFAKGYASIICNTSEDDKIEKQCIEMLQAQQVGGIIHIVSEKANKENKILIPTVYLDREPQFSNKRKDMAIIESDNLSGGYIATDAMIKKGCKNIICLSPKGAVSTHKKRCQGYADSMNENGLNQKIITVDNVSLEEGYNKTKEYIKNN
;
A
#
# COMPACT_ATOMS: atom_id res chain seq x y z
N MET A 1 -2.32 2.71 -35.60
CA MET A 1 -3.14 3.22 -34.48
C MET A 1 -4.57 2.80 -34.75
N GLY A 2 -5.11 1.80 -34.08
CA GLY A 2 -6.46 1.33 -34.26
C GLY A 2 -7.46 2.40 -33.83
N ASN A 3 -8.46 2.68 -34.67
CA ASN A 3 -9.58 3.55 -34.35
C ASN A 3 -10.30 2.98 -33.12
N ASN A 4 -10.05 3.56 -31.96
CA ASN A 4 -10.71 3.13 -30.73
C ASN A 4 -12.18 3.60 -30.81
N VAL A 5 -13.11 2.67 -30.96
CA VAL A 5 -14.55 2.93 -31.04
C VAL A 5 -14.98 3.68 -29.78
N SER A 6 -15.67 4.80 -29.92
CA SER A 6 -16.14 5.63 -28.82
C SER A 6 -17.58 5.30 -28.41
N ILE A 7 -18.04 5.77 -27.26
CA ILE A 7 -19.45 5.63 -26.85
C ILE A 7 -20.40 6.31 -27.84
N LYS A 8 -19.95 7.36 -28.56
CA LYS A 8 -20.72 8.03 -29.62
C LYS A 8 -20.92 7.10 -30.81
N ASP A 9 -19.90 6.33 -31.15
CA ASP A 9 -19.97 5.40 -32.27
C ASP A 9 -20.93 4.23 -31.97
N ILE A 10 -20.83 3.68 -30.74
CA ILE A 10 -21.77 2.65 -30.23
C ILE A 10 -23.22 3.17 -30.29
N ALA A 11 -23.46 4.40 -29.83
CA ALA A 11 -24.80 5.01 -29.88
C ALA A 11 -25.31 5.16 -31.29
N LYS A 12 -24.45 5.59 -32.23
CA LYS A 12 -24.78 5.70 -33.67
C LYS A 12 -25.10 4.35 -34.30
N MET A 13 -24.30 3.32 -34.04
CA MET A 13 -24.51 1.95 -34.55
C MET A 13 -25.78 1.33 -33.97
N ALA A 14 -26.10 1.57 -32.72
CA ALA A 14 -27.31 1.06 -32.08
C ALA A 14 -28.59 1.85 -32.46
N GLY A 15 -28.46 3.05 -33.04
CA GLY A 15 -29.58 3.95 -33.34
C GLY A 15 -30.22 4.56 -32.08
N VAL A 16 -29.44 4.79 -31.03
CA VAL A 16 -29.94 5.31 -29.75
C VAL A 16 -29.11 6.51 -29.26
N SER A 17 -29.59 7.17 -28.21
CA SER A 17 -28.84 8.26 -27.61
C SER A 17 -27.62 7.73 -26.80
N ILE A 18 -26.57 8.58 -26.65
CA ILE A 18 -25.43 8.29 -25.77
C ILE A 18 -25.90 8.00 -24.34
N ALA A 19 -26.96 8.70 -23.90
CA ALA A 19 -27.54 8.49 -22.59
C ALA A 19 -28.12 7.07 -22.42
N THR A 20 -28.73 6.51 -23.46
CA THR A 20 -29.25 5.14 -23.47
C THR A 20 -28.12 4.12 -23.36
N VAL A 21 -27.04 4.28 -24.17
CA VAL A 21 -25.85 3.41 -24.09
C VAL A 21 -25.25 3.50 -22.71
N SER A 22 -25.11 4.71 -22.15
CA SER A 22 -24.59 4.90 -20.80
C SER A 22 -25.44 4.24 -19.71
N ARG A 23 -26.77 4.20 -19.85
CA ARG A 23 -27.66 3.47 -18.91
C ARG A 23 -27.43 1.97 -18.97
N VAL A 24 -27.28 1.39 -20.16
CA VAL A 24 -26.97 -0.04 -20.34
C VAL A 24 -25.61 -0.37 -19.68
N ILE A 25 -24.54 0.38 -19.99
CA ILE A 25 -23.21 0.17 -19.44
C ILE A 25 -23.22 0.23 -17.90
N ASN A 26 -23.97 1.16 -17.33
CA ASN A 26 -24.00 1.39 -15.89
C ASN A 26 -25.08 0.59 -15.15
N LYS A 27 -25.89 -0.20 -15.87
CA LYS A 27 -27.06 -0.91 -15.33
C LYS A 27 -27.97 0.04 -14.52
N ASN A 28 -28.14 1.26 -15.01
CA ASN A 28 -28.86 2.32 -14.31
C ASN A 28 -30.01 2.84 -15.17
N GLY A 29 -31.23 2.64 -14.67
CA GLY A 29 -32.47 3.04 -15.34
C GLY A 29 -33.09 1.93 -16.19
N LYS A 30 -34.33 2.17 -16.62
CA LYS A 30 -35.10 1.22 -17.45
C LYS A 30 -34.74 1.43 -18.92
N VAL A 31 -34.21 0.38 -19.54
CA VAL A 31 -34.00 0.28 -21.00
C VAL A 31 -34.76 -0.97 -21.45
N ALA A 32 -35.40 -0.93 -22.64
CA ALA A 32 -36.08 -2.09 -23.18
C ALA A 32 -35.05 -3.22 -23.40
N LYS A 33 -35.41 -4.46 -23.04
CA LYS A 33 -34.52 -5.62 -23.08
C LYS A 33 -33.88 -5.85 -24.44
N GLU A 34 -34.68 -5.71 -25.51
CA GLU A 34 -34.21 -5.81 -26.90
C GLU A 34 -33.14 -4.75 -27.22
N THR A 35 -33.34 -3.50 -26.76
CA THR A 35 -32.36 -2.41 -26.93
C THR A 35 -31.08 -2.67 -26.14
N GLU A 36 -31.18 -3.20 -24.94
CA GLU A 36 -30.03 -3.56 -24.11
C GLU A 36 -29.22 -4.67 -24.79
N GLU A 37 -29.84 -5.74 -25.22
CA GLU A 37 -29.20 -6.85 -25.95
C GLU A 37 -28.48 -6.37 -27.20
N LYS A 38 -29.15 -5.52 -28.01
CA LYS A 38 -28.55 -4.90 -29.20
C LYS A 38 -27.31 -4.10 -28.90
N ILE A 39 -27.34 -3.26 -27.87
CA ILE A 39 -26.18 -2.45 -27.45
C ILE A 39 -25.05 -3.33 -27.03
N LEU A 40 -25.29 -4.35 -26.16
CA LEU A 40 -24.29 -5.28 -25.70
C LEU A 40 -23.63 -6.07 -26.80
N GLN A 41 -24.42 -6.49 -27.80
CA GLN A 41 -23.93 -7.18 -29.00
C GLN A 41 -22.97 -6.27 -29.80
N ILE A 42 -23.39 -5.02 -30.11
CA ILE A 42 -22.57 -4.05 -30.84
C ILE A 42 -21.26 -3.75 -30.09
N MET A 43 -21.32 -3.60 -28.75
CA MET A 43 -20.13 -3.40 -27.94
C MET A 43 -19.16 -4.58 -28.06
N LYS A 44 -19.66 -5.82 -28.00
CA LYS A 44 -18.87 -7.05 -28.14
C LYS A 44 -18.23 -7.16 -29.54
N GLU A 45 -18.98 -6.94 -30.59
CA GLU A 45 -18.49 -7.01 -31.99
C GLU A 45 -17.40 -5.98 -32.29
N ASN A 46 -17.47 -4.83 -31.65
CA ASN A 46 -16.50 -3.76 -31.84
C ASN A 46 -15.40 -3.72 -30.74
N ASN A 47 -15.30 -4.74 -29.90
CA ASN A 47 -14.36 -4.79 -28.74
C ASN A 47 -14.38 -3.51 -27.91
N TYR A 48 -15.55 -2.89 -27.77
CA TYR A 48 -15.70 -1.65 -27.02
C TYR A 48 -15.61 -1.90 -25.52
N VAL A 49 -14.59 -1.32 -24.90
CA VAL A 49 -14.42 -1.32 -23.44
C VAL A 49 -14.77 0.07 -22.90
N PRO A 50 -15.74 0.17 -21.97
CA PRO A 50 -16.08 1.45 -21.37
C PRO A 50 -14.86 2.10 -20.68
N ASN A 51 -14.59 3.36 -21.01
CA ASN A 51 -13.51 4.10 -20.40
C ASN A 51 -13.90 4.51 -18.96
N LEU A 52 -13.30 3.84 -17.96
CA LEU A 52 -13.56 4.09 -16.54
C LEU A 52 -13.13 5.49 -16.10
N LEU A 53 -12.10 6.06 -16.71
CA LEU A 53 -11.65 7.43 -16.44
C LEU A 53 -12.71 8.45 -16.88
N ALA A 54 -13.25 8.28 -18.11
CA ALA A 54 -14.34 9.12 -18.60
C ALA A 54 -15.62 8.97 -17.77
N LYS A 55 -15.86 7.79 -17.20
CA LYS A 55 -16.95 7.55 -16.24
C LYS A 55 -16.69 8.30 -14.94
N GLY A 56 -15.47 8.24 -14.39
CA GLY A 56 -15.05 8.92 -13.16
C GLY A 56 -15.26 10.43 -13.25
N ILE A 57 -14.80 11.06 -14.31
CA ILE A 57 -14.95 12.51 -14.56
C ILE A 57 -16.44 12.89 -14.58
N ARG A 58 -17.30 12.11 -15.21
CA ARG A 58 -18.73 12.41 -15.33
C ARG A 58 -19.54 12.15 -14.07
N THR A 59 -19.12 11.20 -13.24
CA THR A 59 -19.80 10.83 -12.00
C THR A 59 -19.16 11.45 -10.76
N ASN A 60 -18.07 12.20 -10.90
CA ASN A 60 -17.22 12.73 -9.84
C ASN A 60 -16.78 11.64 -8.83
N LYS A 61 -16.67 10.37 -9.30
CA LYS A 61 -16.24 9.23 -8.50
C LYS A 61 -14.93 8.70 -9.02
N VAL A 62 -13.87 8.89 -8.25
CA VAL A 62 -12.58 8.26 -8.52
C VAL A 62 -12.66 6.80 -8.04
N THR A 63 -12.37 5.87 -8.93
CA THR A 63 -12.40 4.42 -8.68
C THR A 63 -11.02 3.78 -8.71
N THR A 64 -9.98 4.57 -8.55
CA THR A 64 -8.59 4.11 -8.53
C THR A 64 -7.93 4.55 -7.24
N VAL A 65 -7.15 3.67 -6.60
CA VAL A 65 -6.37 3.94 -5.40
C VAL A 65 -4.91 3.60 -5.64
N GLY A 66 -4.00 4.34 -5.00
CA GLY A 66 -2.58 4.06 -4.97
C GLY A 66 -2.23 3.16 -3.78
N ILE A 67 -1.31 2.22 -3.98
CA ILE A 67 -0.70 1.43 -2.91
C ILE A 67 0.81 1.58 -3.08
N VAL A 68 1.46 2.30 -2.17
CA VAL A 68 2.90 2.54 -2.18
C VAL A 68 3.55 1.68 -1.12
N ILE A 69 4.49 0.82 -1.52
CA ILE A 69 5.17 -0.13 -0.64
C ILE A 69 6.68 -0.06 -0.82
N PRO A 70 7.46 -0.31 0.25
CA PRO A 70 8.91 -0.22 0.21
C PRO A 70 9.57 -1.29 -0.66
N ASP A 71 9.13 -2.54 -0.54
CA ASP A 71 9.72 -3.68 -1.24
C ASP A 71 8.69 -4.78 -1.48
N ILE A 72 8.36 -5.02 -2.75
CA ILE A 72 7.38 -6.04 -3.14
C ILE A 72 7.93 -7.46 -2.99
N SER A 73 9.25 -7.64 -2.95
CA SER A 73 9.88 -8.94 -2.71
C SER A 73 9.78 -9.38 -1.25
N ASN A 74 9.59 -8.43 -0.34
CA ASN A 74 9.34 -8.72 1.06
C ASN A 74 7.93 -9.28 1.26
N GLU A 75 7.87 -10.51 1.80
CA GLU A 75 6.62 -11.25 1.97
C GLU A 75 5.58 -10.51 2.84
N PHE A 76 6.01 -9.72 3.82
CA PHE A 76 5.14 -8.92 4.66
C PHE A 76 4.42 -7.84 3.84
N PHE A 77 5.16 -7.05 3.07
CA PHE A 77 4.58 -5.95 2.28
C PHE A 77 3.74 -6.47 1.11
N SER A 78 4.20 -7.54 0.43
CA SER A 78 3.46 -8.12 -0.69
C SER A 78 2.14 -8.77 -0.24
N LYS A 79 2.10 -9.41 0.92
CA LYS A 79 0.86 -9.95 1.51
C LYS A 79 -0.13 -8.83 1.85
N ILE A 80 0.34 -7.75 2.45
CA ILE A 80 -0.49 -6.57 2.77
C ILE A 80 -1.05 -5.96 1.48
N ALA A 81 -0.20 -5.69 0.49
CA ALA A 81 -0.61 -5.10 -0.79
C ALA A 81 -1.68 -5.98 -1.48
N LYS A 82 -1.49 -7.30 -1.51
CA LYS A 82 -2.45 -8.26 -2.05
C LYS A 82 -3.80 -8.20 -1.34
N GLN A 83 -3.80 -8.17 -0.01
CA GLN A 83 -5.04 -8.10 0.77
C GLN A 83 -5.79 -6.79 0.52
N ILE A 84 -5.09 -5.66 0.53
CA ILE A 84 -5.65 -4.35 0.24
C ILE A 84 -6.24 -4.32 -1.16
N GLN A 85 -5.50 -4.77 -2.17
CA GLN A 85 -5.97 -4.85 -3.56
C GLN A 85 -7.25 -5.69 -3.67
N THR A 86 -7.29 -6.85 -3.02
CA THR A 86 -8.46 -7.73 -3.02
C THR A 86 -9.68 -7.03 -2.43
N LEU A 87 -9.53 -6.33 -1.30
CA LEU A 87 -10.61 -5.60 -0.65
C LEU A 87 -11.13 -4.43 -1.50
N PHE A 88 -10.23 -3.68 -2.13
CA PHE A 88 -10.61 -2.58 -3.03
C PHE A 88 -11.28 -3.11 -4.30
N PHE A 89 -10.76 -4.18 -4.88
CA PHE A 89 -11.34 -4.81 -6.07
C PHE A 89 -12.77 -5.30 -5.82
N ALA A 90 -13.03 -5.93 -4.67
CA ALA A 90 -14.38 -6.35 -4.27
C ALA A 90 -15.37 -5.18 -4.13
N LYS A 91 -14.87 -3.96 -3.91
CA LYS A 91 -15.66 -2.71 -3.86
C LYS A 91 -15.70 -1.95 -5.19
N GLY A 92 -15.14 -2.53 -6.27
CA GLY A 92 -15.12 -1.93 -7.60
C GLY A 92 -14.04 -0.86 -7.81
N TYR A 93 -12.99 -0.85 -6.98
CA TYR A 93 -11.83 0.02 -7.16
C TYR A 93 -10.68 -0.73 -7.85
N ALA A 94 -10.02 -0.06 -8.79
CA ALA A 94 -8.72 -0.48 -9.31
C ALA A 94 -7.60 -0.02 -8.37
N SER A 95 -6.49 -0.77 -8.34
CA SER A 95 -5.32 -0.39 -7.53
C SER A 95 -4.07 -0.26 -8.41
N ILE A 96 -3.30 0.81 -8.18
CA ILE A 96 -1.97 1.00 -8.76
C ILE A 96 -0.97 0.73 -7.65
N ILE A 97 -0.15 -0.32 -7.81
CA ILE A 97 0.90 -0.68 -6.85
C ILE A 97 2.21 -0.06 -7.30
N CYS A 98 2.84 0.72 -6.42
CA CYS A 98 4.14 1.34 -6.61
C CYS A 98 5.14 0.72 -5.63
N ASN A 99 6.23 0.16 -6.15
CA ASN A 99 7.35 -0.34 -5.36
C ASN A 99 8.44 0.72 -5.31
N THR A 100 8.85 1.17 -4.12
CA THR A 100 9.84 2.24 -3.95
C THR A 100 11.26 1.74 -3.81
N SER A 101 11.46 0.44 -3.56
CA SER A 101 12.77 -0.18 -3.30
C SER A 101 13.54 0.52 -2.17
N GLU A 102 12.85 1.00 -1.13
CA GLU A 102 13.38 1.77 0.00
C GLU A 102 14.12 3.06 -0.44
N ASP A 103 13.82 3.57 -1.65
CA ASP A 103 14.43 4.79 -2.22
C ASP A 103 13.47 5.97 -2.13
N ASP A 104 13.88 7.06 -1.49
CA ASP A 104 13.08 8.27 -1.27
C ASP A 104 12.76 9.04 -2.55
N LYS A 105 13.64 8.96 -3.56
CA LYS A 105 13.43 9.61 -4.86
C LYS A 105 12.36 8.87 -5.67
N ILE A 106 12.43 7.52 -5.67
CA ILE A 106 11.43 6.68 -6.32
C ILE A 106 10.09 6.85 -5.60
N GLU A 107 10.07 6.88 -4.26
CA GLU A 107 8.87 7.13 -3.47
C GLU A 107 8.20 8.46 -3.88
N LYS A 108 8.98 9.54 -3.96
CA LYS A 108 8.49 10.85 -4.41
C LYS A 108 7.89 10.79 -5.82
N GLN A 109 8.60 10.17 -6.78
CA GLN A 109 8.11 10.01 -8.15
C GLN A 109 6.80 9.20 -8.22
N CYS A 110 6.70 8.11 -7.44
CA CYS A 110 5.47 7.32 -7.33
C CYS A 110 4.30 8.17 -6.82
N ILE A 111 4.52 8.98 -5.79
CA ILE A 111 3.48 9.87 -5.23
C ILE A 111 3.05 10.91 -6.25
N GLU A 112 4.00 11.58 -6.93
CA GLU A 112 3.72 12.56 -7.98
C GLU A 112 2.93 11.93 -9.14
N MET A 113 3.30 10.73 -9.57
CA MET A 113 2.60 9.98 -10.61
C MET A 113 1.16 9.65 -10.17
N LEU A 114 0.94 9.16 -8.96
CA LEU A 114 -0.38 8.84 -8.44
C LEU A 114 -1.26 10.10 -8.32
N GLN A 115 -0.70 11.24 -7.94
CA GLN A 115 -1.39 12.52 -7.92
C GLN A 115 -1.76 12.97 -9.34
N ALA A 116 -0.86 12.83 -10.31
CA ALA A 116 -1.12 13.14 -11.72
C ALA A 116 -2.21 12.22 -12.31
N GLN A 117 -2.28 10.97 -11.89
CA GLN A 117 -3.34 10.02 -12.25
C GLN A 117 -4.66 10.28 -11.51
N GLN A 118 -4.71 11.28 -10.63
CA GLN A 118 -5.91 11.67 -9.88
C GLN A 118 -6.53 10.49 -9.12
N VAL A 119 -5.72 9.65 -8.47
CA VAL A 119 -6.24 8.57 -7.63
C VAL A 119 -7.02 9.13 -6.44
N GLY A 120 -8.05 8.41 -5.97
CA GLY A 120 -8.94 8.86 -4.90
C GLY A 120 -8.31 8.84 -3.51
N GLY A 121 -7.20 8.13 -3.34
CA GLY A 121 -6.44 8.04 -2.09
C GLY A 121 -5.23 7.14 -2.24
N ILE A 122 -4.34 7.20 -1.25
CA ILE A 122 -3.12 6.38 -1.19
C ILE A 122 -3.10 5.59 0.11
N ILE A 123 -2.76 4.30 0.01
CA ILE A 123 -2.26 3.51 1.14
C ILE A 123 -0.75 3.51 1.02
N HIS A 124 -0.04 3.99 2.05
CA HIS A 124 1.39 4.26 1.97
C HIS A 124 2.15 3.61 3.13
N ILE A 125 3.06 2.71 2.80
CA ILE A 125 4.10 2.24 3.72
C ILE A 125 5.37 3.01 3.38
N VAL A 126 5.79 3.86 4.28
CA VAL A 126 6.90 4.80 4.08
C VAL A 126 8.24 4.06 3.98
N SER A 127 9.10 4.48 3.06
CA SER A 127 10.48 3.98 2.95
C SER A 127 11.33 4.39 4.17
N GLU A 128 12.38 3.63 4.47
CA GLU A 128 13.28 3.93 5.62
C GLU A 128 13.93 5.33 5.53
N LYS A 129 14.23 5.74 4.31
CA LYS A 129 14.90 7.01 4.02
C LYS A 129 13.94 8.10 3.54
N ALA A 130 12.64 7.92 3.80
CA ALA A 130 11.63 8.85 3.28
C ALA A 130 11.95 10.30 3.65
N ASN A 131 11.97 11.15 2.63
CA ASN A 131 12.22 12.58 2.80
C ASN A 131 10.99 13.26 3.45
N LYS A 132 11.23 14.12 4.43
CA LYS A 132 10.20 14.91 5.13
C LYS A 132 9.41 15.84 4.22
N GLU A 133 9.87 16.05 2.98
CA GLU A 133 9.32 17.03 2.03
C GLU A 133 8.27 16.48 1.06
N ASN A 134 7.95 15.19 1.11
CA ASN A 134 6.95 14.61 0.20
C ASN A 134 5.55 15.16 0.51
N LYS A 135 5.17 16.23 -0.22
CA LYS A 135 3.86 16.85 -0.08
C LYS A 135 2.80 16.01 -0.81
N ILE A 136 2.09 15.20 -0.06
CA ILE A 136 0.95 14.43 -0.58
C ILE A 136 -0.32 15.29 -0.42
N LEU A 137 -1.05 15.52 -1.52
CA LEU A 137 -2.23 16.41 -1.56
C LEU A 137 -3.56 15.65 -1.52
N ILE A 138 -3.53 14.34 -1.63
CA ILE A 138 -4.71 13.46 -1.65
C ILE A 138 -4.85 12.68 -0.33
N PRO A 139 -6.05 12.19 0.00
CA PRO A 139 -6.29 11.41 1.22
C PRO A 139 -5.32 10.24 1.32
N THR A 140 -4.68 10.07 2.47
CA THR A 140 -3.62 9.07 2.65
C THR A 140 -3.78 8.33 3.95
N VAL A 141 -3.70 6.99 3.87
CA VAL A 141 -3.56 6.12 5.04
C VAL A 141 -2.13 5.60 5.07
N TYR A 142 -1.39 5.99 6.11
CA TYR A 142 -0.07 5.43 6.40
C TYR A 142 -0.24 4.11 7.14
N LEU A 143 0.50 3.10 6.70
CA LEU A 143 0.40 1.77 7.23
C LEU A 143 1.75 1.31 7.76
N ASP A 144 1.77 0.65 8.92
CA ASP A 144 2.95 0.06 9.57
C ASP A 144 3.98 1.07 10.06
N ARG A 145 4.40 2.03 9.24
CA ARG A 145 5.48 2.98 9.57
C ARG A 145 4.93 4.40 9.71
N GLU A 146 5.34 5.09 10.77
CA GLU A 146 5.01 6.50 10.98
C GLU A 146 5.81 7.38 10.01
N PRO A 147 5.13 8.27 9.29
CA PRO A 147 5.82 9.26 8.45
C PRO A 147 6.51 10.33 9.31
N GLN A 148 7.67 10.80 8.85
CA GLN A 148 8.45 11.81 9.56
C GLN A 148 8.07 13.24 9.15
N PHE A 149 6.83 13.67 9.36
CA PHE A 149 6.45 15.07 9.12
C PHE A 149 5.79 15.73 10.33
N SER A 150 5.91 17.06 10.38
CA SER A 150 5.52 17.86 11.53
C SER A 150 4.03 18.19 11.61
N ASN A 151 3.28 18.11 10.50
CA ASN A 151 1.89 18.54 10.43
C ASN A 151 0.95 17.40 10.07
N LYS A 152 0.12 16.99 11.03
CA LYS A 152 -0.99 16.06 10.79
C LYS A 152 -2.08 16.78 10.00
N ARG A 153 -2.45 16.23 8.84
CA ARG A 153 -3.57 16.72 8.03
C ARG A 153 -4.85 16.00 8.45
N LYS A 154 -6.01 16.63 8.22
CA LYS A 154 -7.33 16.02 8.55
C LYS A 154 -7.69 14.83 7.68
N ASP A 155 -7.10 14.73 6.48
CA ASP A 155 -7.34 13.70 5.48
C ASP A 155 -6.26 12.61 5.46
N MET A 156 -5.62 12.38 6.62
CA MET A 156 -4.66 11.30 6.82
C MET A 156 -4.98 10.48 8.06
N ALA A 157 -4.63 9.21 8.00
CA ALA A 157 -4.67 8.28 9.12
C ALA A 157 -3.38 7.47 9.20
N ILE A 158 -3.04 7.00 10.38
CA ILE A 158 -1.92 6.08 10.62
C ILE A 158 -2.49 4.83 11.25
N ILE A 159 -2.15 3.67 10.69
CA ILE A 159 -2.53 2.35 11.19
C ILE A 159 -1.25 1.55 11.39
N GLU A 160 -0.93 1.22 12.61
CA GLU A 160 0.24 0.42 12.96
C GLU A 160 -0.08 -0.65 14.00
N SER A 161 0.76 -1.68 14.07
CA SER A 161 0.74 -2.65 15.17
C SER A 161 1.35 -2.03 16.42
N ASP A 162 0.98 -2.51 17.59
CA ASP A 162 1.66 -2.16 18.84
C ASP A 162 3.05 -2.81 18.89
N ASN A 163 4.00 -2.16 18.22
CA ASN A 163 5.35 -2.64 18.07
C ASN A 163 6.14 -2.63 19.38
N LEU A 164 5.81 -1.71 20.30
CA LEU A 164 6.45 -1.65 21.63
C LEU A 164 6.04 -2.87 22.44
N SER A 165 4.74 -3.12 22.60
CA SER A 165 4.25 -4.31 23.29
C SER A 165 4.71 -5.59 22.61
N GLY A 166 4.78 -5.60 21.26
CA GLY A 166 5.31 -6.75 20.51
C GLY A 166 6.75 -7.10 20.87
N GLY A 167 7.63 -6.10 20.95
CA GLY A 167 9.03 -6.28 21.37
C GLY A 167 9.13 -6.76 22.81
N TYR A 168 8.33 -6.18 23.71
CA TYR A 168 8.29 -6.55 25.12
C TYR A 168 7.82 -8.01 25.30
N ILE A 169 6.68 -8.37 24.74
CA ILE A 169 6.08 -9.72 24.89
C ILE A 169 7.01 -10.80 24.33
N ALA A 170 7.65 -10.55 23.18
CA ALA A 170 8.57 -11.50 22.57
C ALA A 170 9.78 -11.74 23.49
N THR A 171 10.33 -10.69 24.09
CA THR A 171 11.48 -10.76 25.01
C THR A 171 11.09 -11.45 26.32
N ASP A 172 9.99 -11.04 26.92
CA ASP A 172 9.47 -11.62 28.16
C ASP A 172 9.19 -13.13 28.01
N ALA A 173 8.66 -13.56 26.85
CA ALA A 173 8.46 -14.97 26.57
C ALA A 173 9.76 -15.78 26.53
N MET A 174 10.86 -15.20 26.04
CA MET A 174 12.20 -15.83 26.09
C MET A 174 12.75 -15.87 27.53
N ILE A 175 12.60 -14.79 28.28
CA ILE A 175 13.03 -14.73 29.69
C ILE A 175 12.28 -15.78 30.53
N LYS A 176 10.97 -15.89 30.38
CA LYS A 176 10.14 -16.90 31.05
C LYS A 176 10.53 -18.35 30.72
N LYS A 177 11.15 -18.58 29.55
CA LYS A 177 11.75 -19.86 29.18
C LYS A 177 13.17 -20.07 29.75
N GLY A 178 13.68 -19.14 30.55
CA GLY A 178 15.01 -19.22 31.20
C GLY A 178 16.15 -18.65 30.35
N CYS A 179 15.88 -18.00 29.21
CA CYS A 179 16.93 -17.33 28.45
C CYS A 179 17.44 -16.10 29.18
N LYS A 180 18.77 -16.00 29.33
CA LYS A 180 19.43 -14.84 29.98
C LYS A 180 20.23 -14.00 28.99
N ASN A 181 20.75 -14.61 27.95
CA ASN A 181 21.52 -13.94 26.91
C ASN A 181 20.63 -13.73 25.66
N ILE A 182 19.89 -12.64 25.68
CA ILE A 182 18.96 -12.28 24.58
C ILE A 182 19.53 -11.09 23.84
N ILE A 183 19.60 -11.18 22.52
CA ILE A 183 20.08 -10.09 21.67
C ILE A 183 18.93 -9.56 20.79
N CYS A 184 18.98 -8.28 20.50
CA CYS A 184 18.08 -7.62 19.53
C CYS A 184 18.89 -7.21 18.30
N LEU A 185 18.49 -7.67 17.12
CA LEU A 185 19.03 -7.18 15.85
C LEU A 185 18.19 -6.00 15.37
N SER A 186 18.84 -4.87 15.07
CA SER A 186 18.15 -3.66 14.61
C SER A 186 18.89 -3.00 13.46
N PRO A 187 18.22 -2.56 12.40
CA PRO A 187 18.87 -1.85 11.32
C PRO A 187 19.37 -0.49 11.76
N LYS A 188 20.47 -0.05 11.15
CA LYS A 188 21.01 1.30 11.33
C LYS A 188 20.01 2.32 10.78
N GLY A 189 19.70 3.37 11.56
CA GLY A 189 18.72 4.38 11.14
C GLY A 189 17.27 3.91 11.18
N ALA A 190 16.97 2.91 12.00
CA ALA A 190 15.70 2.21 12.07
C ALA A 190 14.45 3.12 12.00
N VAL A 191 13.47 2.68 11.25
CA VAL A 191 12.12 3.26 11.19
C VAL A 191 11.37 3.12 12.52
N SER A 192 10.23 3.79 12.66
CA SER A 192 9.42 3.82 13.89
C SER A 192 9.13 2.44 14.47
N THR A 193 8.78 1.47 13.62
CA THR A 193 8.46 0.09 14.03
C THR A 193 9.64 -0.61 14.70
N HIS A 194 10.84 -0.51 14.13
CA HIS A 194 12.04 -1.13 14.71
C HIS A 194 12.45 -0.47 16.02
N LYS A 195 12.39 0.87 16.10
CA LYS A 195 12.68 1.61 17.33
C LYS A 195 11.77 1.19 18.47
N LYS A 196 10.45 1.11 18.19
CA LYS A 196 9.46 0.67 19.19
C LYS A 196 9.70 -0.78 19.64
N ARG A 197 10.04 -1.70 18.73
CA ARG A 197 10.38 -3.09 19.09
C ARG A 197 11.65 -3.18 19.93
N CYS A 198 12.70 -2.43 19.58
CA CYS A 198 13.93 -2.35 20.40
C CYS A 198 13.66 -1.76 21.77
N GLN A 199 12.78 -0.76 21.88
CA GLN A 199 12.40 -0.21 23.18
C GLN A 199 11.67 -1.25 24.03
N GLY A 200 10.70 -1.98 23.47
CA GLY A 200 10.00 -3.05 24.17
C GLY A 200 10.95 -4.16 24.65
N TYR A 201 11.92 -4.53 23.79
CA TYR A 201 13.01 -5.44 24.21
C TYR A 201 13.79 -4.88 25.39
N ALA A 202 14.23 -3.62 25.32
CA ALA A 202 15.00 -2.98 26.36
C ALA A 202 14.23 -2.90 27.70
N ASP A 203 12.95 -2.55 27.64
CA ASP A 203 12.09 -2.45 28.81
C ASP A 203 11.96 -3.81 29.51
N SER A 204 11.69 -4.88 28.75
CA SER A 204 11.58 -6.24 29.30
C SER A 204 12.89 -6.75 29.91
N MET A 205 14.05 -6.48 29.26
CA MET A 205 15.38 -6.84 29.82
C MET A 205 15.65 -6.10 31.12
N ASN A 206 15.38 -4.79 31.19
CA ASN A 206 15.59 -3.97 32.37
C ASN A 206 14.72 -4.42 33.54
N GLU A 207 13.45 -4.65 33.34
CA GLU A 207 12.52 -5.10 34.39
C GLU A 207 12.94 -6.45 35.00
N ASN A 208 13.61 -7.29 34.20
CA ASN A 208 14.12 -8.58 34.68
C ASN A 208 15.60 -8.54 35.12
N GLY A 209 16.23 -7.36 35.23
CA GLY A 209 17.61 -7.19 35.65
C GLY A 209 18.64 -7.82 34.72
N LEU A 210 18.32 -7.95 33.43
CA LEU A 210 19.19 -8.54 32.42
C LEU A 210 19.89 -7.45 31.58
N ASN A 211 21.12 -7.76 31.14
CA ASN A 211 21.88 -6.84 30.30
C ASN A 211 21.34 -6.80 28.88
N GLN A 212 21.11 -5.60 28.39
CA GLN A 212 20.70 -5.38 27.00
C GLN A 212 21.87 -5.55 26.02
N LYS A 213 21.58 -6.13 24.86
CA LYS A 213 22.54 -6.22 23.75
C LYS A 213 21.81 -5.99 22.43
N ILE A 214 22.02 -4.81 21.84
CA ILE A 214 21.51 -4.47 20.52
C ILE A 214 22.64 -4.58 19.51
N ILE A 215 22.46 -5.37 18.47
CA ILE A 215 23.40 -5.53 17.36
C ILE A 215 22.82 -4.81 16.16
N THR A 216 23.58 -3.83 15.65
CA THR A 216 23.17 -3.05 14.48
C THR A 216 23.52 -3.79 13.19
N VAL A 217 22.57 -3.85 12.28
CA VAL A 217 22.72 -4.37 10.91
C VAL A 217 22.60 -3.22 9.91
N ASP A 218 23.35 -3.30 8.81
CA ASP A 218 23.32 -2.25 7.77
C ASP A 218 22.10 -2.43 6.83
N ASN A 219 21.68 -3.69 6.60
CA ASN A 219 20.53 -4.03 5.78
C ASN A 219 19.61 -5.03 6.48
N VAL A 220 18.30 -4.94 6.20
CA VAL A 220 17.32 -5.92 6.67
C VAL A 220 17.26 -7.09 5.67
N SER A 221 18.18 -8.03 5.81
CA SER A 221 18.26 -9.24 4.97
C SER A 221 18.54 -10.49 5.80
N LEU A 222 18.14 -11.64 5.29
CA LEU A 222 18.44 -12.95 5.90
C LEU A 222 19.95 -13.18 6.00
N GLU A 223 20.71 -12.79 4.97
CA GLU A 223 22.16 -12.98 4.91
C GLU A 223 22.86 -12.16 6.00
N GLU A 224 22.52 -10.88 6.13
CA GLU A 224 23.13 -10.01 7.15
C GLU A 224 22.75 -10.44 8.55
N GLY A 225 21.48 -10.78 8.78
CA GLY A 225 21.04 -11.34 10.07
C GLY A 225 21.81 -12.59 10.45
N TYR A 226 22.00 -13.53 9.49
CA TYR A 226 22.81 -14.73 9.68
C TYR A 226 24.27 -14.40 10.02
N ASN A 227 24.91 -13.55 9.22
CA ASN A 227 26.32 -13.23 9.41
C ASN A 227 26.59 -12.54 10.75
N LYS A 228 25.77 -11.56 11.12
CA LYS A 228 25.90 -10.86 12.42
C LYS A 228 25.64 -11.76 13.61
N THR A 229 24.65 -12.65 13.50
CA THR A 229 24.39 -13.62 14.58
C THR A 229 25.54 -14.62 14.70
N LYS A 230 26.07 -15.13 13.60
CA LYS A 230 27.21 -16.05 13.58
C LYS A 230 28.47 -15.41 14.15
N GLU A 231 28.75 -14.15 13.80
CA GLU A 231 29.86 -13.36 14.37
C GLU A 231 29.71 -13.21 15.89
N TYR A 232 28.50 -12.85 16.33
CA TYR A 232 28.22 -12.71 17.76
C TYR A 232 28.44 -14.00 18.54
N ILE A 233 27.93 -15.14 18.04
CA ILE A 233 28.08 -16.46 18.69
C ILE A 233 29.54 -16.90 18.78
N LYS A 234 30.38 -16.56 17.78
CA LYS A 234 31.79 -16.92 17.79
C LYS A 234 32.61 -16.13 18.83
N ASN A 235 32.15 -14.94 19.17
CA ASN A 235 32.88 -13.99 20.02
C ASN A 235 32.39 -13.96 21.50
N ASN A 236 31.36 -14.73 21.83
CA ASN A 236 30.71 -14.81 23.14
C ASN A 236 30.32 -16.25 23.48
#